data_636bfa52f3cbe4cbe939068f10ba0e3b
#
_entry.id   636bfa52f3cbe4cbe939068f10ba0e3b
#
_cell.length_a   1.000
_cell.length_b   1.000
_cell.length_c   1.000
_cell.angle_alpha   90.00
_cell.angle_beta   90.00
_cell.angle_gamma   90.00
#
_symmetry.space_group_name_H-M   'P 1'
#
loop_
_entity.id
_entity.type
_entity.pdbx_description
1 polymer ?
#
loop_
_entity_poly.entity_id
_entity_poly.type
_entity_poly.pdbx_seq_one_letter_code
_entity_poly.pdbx_strand_id
1 'polypeptide(L)'
;MGSNKHSQNKNKKHTIMKHLLLTLALIAAVPAMAAEENDTTIHYANKQIVLSTDSVSLNVSVYNNDGSTLVKTKETSFVDGQEVERFFVSSPFVPVRKKSGRTFYGSLPDFYIGVNLLNGGKEMHSQDVKSLEWGTTFFQVGVGLNSSNTLGIVSGFQFGFVHNHFQTNYMLDDNDGTPIIVKNPAEKVKTSFIKYTYWKVPIMLEWRNLNPSKLVFLGLGCSFDIKGNIKSKYRINSKRHTVSRNLDTNPVGVNLEAYLGFKTFSLYAHYSLTKLMNSGPACHPFGIGVGLTL
;
A
#
# COMPACT_ATOMS: atom_id res chain seq x y z
N MET A 1 11.51 -40.75 14.52
CA MET A 1 10.65 -39.65 13.97
C MET A 1 10.99 -39.44 12.48
N GLY A 2 10.71 -40.39 11.61
CA GLY A 2 11.20 -40.39 10.22
C GLY A 2 10.29 -41.06 9.19
N SER A 3 9.01 -41.36 9.52
CA SER A 3 8.17 -42.23 8.64
C SER A 3 7.09 -41.49 7.83
N ASN A 4 6.81 -40.20 8.06
CA ASN A 4 5.63 -39.56 7.45
C ASN A 4 5.90 -38.74 6.16
N LYS A 5 7.16 -38.49 5.80
CA LYS A 5 7.49 -37.74 4.56
C LYS A 5 7.47 -38.59 3.29
N HIS A 6 7.63 -39.91 3.42
CA HIS A 6 7.70 -40.80 2.24
C HIS A 6 6.31 -41.20 1.70
N SER A 7 5.29 -41.20 2.55
CA SER A 7 3.90 -41.54 2.18
C SER A 7 3.21 -40.38 1.40
N GLN A 8 3.47 -39.14 1.79
CA GLN A 8 2.87 -37.98 1.12
C GLN A 8 3.40 -37.76 -0.30
N ASN A 9 4.66 -38.09 -0.55
CA ASN A 9 5.27 -37.91 -1.88
C ASN A 9 4.81 -38.98 -2.89
N LYS A 10 4.41 -40.17 -2.42
CA LYS A 10 3.87 -41.23 -3.26
C LYS A 10 2.44 -40.89 -3.75
N ASN A 11 1.61 -40.33 -2.86
CA ASN A 11 0.25 -39.95 -3.22
C ASN A 11 0.21 -38.75 -4.24
N LYS A 12 1.13 -37.80 -4.08
CA LYS A 12 1.22 -36.65 -5.02
C LYS A 12 1.66 -37.09 -6.41
N LYS A 13 2.60 -38.02 -6.53
CA LYS A 13 3.01 -38.61 -7.82
C LYS A 13 1.89 -39.44 -8.49
N HIS A 14 1.09 -40.16 -7.70
CA HIS A 14 -0.03 -40.95 -8.22
C HIS A 14 -1.17 -40.07 -8.74
N THR A 15 -1.42 -38.93 -8.11
CA THR A 15 -2.44 -37.95 -8.56
C THR A 15 -2.00 -37.26 -9.84
N ILE A 16 -0.74 -36.83 -9.94
CA ILE A 16 -0.18 -36.20 -11.14
C ILE A 16 -0.18 -37.19 -12.33
N MET A 17 0.16 -38.46 -12.09
CA MET A 17 0.18 -39.48 -13.14
C MET A 17 -1.22 -39.86 -13.63
N LYS A 18 -2.25 -39.81 -12.75
CA LYS A 18 -3.66 -40.00 -13.16
C LYS A 18 -4.18 -38.85 -14.01
N HIS A 19 -3.79 -37.61 -13.72
CA HIS A 19 -4.16 -36.47 -14.54
C HIS A 19 -3.43 -36.48 -15.89
N LEU A 20 -2.15 -36.88 -15.92
CA LEU A 20 -1.37 -37.02 -17.15
C LEU A 20 -1.90 -38.12 -18.06
N LEU A 21 -2.33 -39.26 -17.49
CA LEU A 21 -2.96 -40.38 -18.27
C LEU A 21 -4.34 -40.01 -18.78
N LEU A 22 -5.11 -39.20 -18.04
CA LEU A 22 -6.42 -38.72 -18.49
C LEU A 22 -6.29 -37.73 -19.66
N THR A 23 -5.29 -36.84 -19.61
CA THR A 23 -4.98 -35.93 -20.74
C THR A 23 -4.45 -36.68 -21.95
N LEU A 24 -3.62 -37.70 -21.78
CA LEU A 24 -3.06 -38.49 -22.87
C LEU A 24 -4.13 -39.35 -23.56
N ALA A 25 -5.08 -39.90 -22.81
CA ALA A 25 -6.21 -40.70 -23.35
C ALA A 25 -7.19 -39.80 -24.13
N LEU A 26 -7.36 -38.53 -23.77
CA LEU A 26 -8.19 -37.61 -24.52
C LEU A 26 -7.55 -37.20 -25.86
N ILE A 27 -6.22 -37.16 -25.96
CA ILE A 27 -5.49 -36.82 -27.19
C ILE A 27 -5.48 -38.00 -28.19
N ALA A 28 -5.54 -39.25 -27.68
CA ALA A 28 -5.53 -40.43 -28.53
C ALA A 28 -6.90 -40.77 -29.17
N ALA A 29 -7.97 -40.07 -28.78
CA ALA A 29 -9.35 -40.33 -29.27
C ALA A 29 -9.81 -39.36 -30.35
N VAL A 30 -8.90 -38.52 -30.91
CA VAL A 30 -9.25 -37.61 -32.01
C VAL A 30 -8.95 -38.33 -33.34
N PRO A 31 -9.96 -38.87 -34.06
CA PRO A 31 -9.75 -39.27 -35.43
C PRO A 31 -9.48 -38.02 -36.26
N ALA A 32 -8.46 -38.06 -37.10
CA ALA A 32 -8.20 -37.04 -38.11
C ALA A 32 -9.41 -36.91 -39.03
N MET A 33 -10.28 -35.94 -38.77
CA MET A 33 -11.39 -35.57 -39.65
C MET A 33 -11.18 -34.15 -40.12
N ALA A 34 -11.24 -34.02 -41.42
CA ALA A 34 -11.22 -32.76 -42.15
C ALA A 34 -12.38 -31.85 -41.74
N ALA A 35 -12.05 -30.56 -41.68
CA ALA A 35 -12.87 -29.39 -41.56
C ALA A 35 -14.39 -29.53 -41.83
N GLU A 36 -15.16 -29.71 -40.76
CA GLU A 36 -16.54 -29.23 -40.61
C GLU A 36 -16.65 -28.79 -39.14
N GLU A 37 -17.29 -27.65 -38.89
CA GLU A 37 -17.60 -27.18 -37.52
C GLU A 37 -18.49 -28.20 -36.82
N ASN A 38 -17.89 -29.19 -36.17
CA ASN A 38 -18.62 -30.21 -35.43
C ASN A 38 -18.31 -30.10 -33.97
N ASP A 39 -19.26 -29.50 -33.25
CA ASP A 39 -19.27 -29.53 -31.79
C ASP A 39 -19.52 -30.94 -31.28
N THR A 40 -18.55 -31.57 -30.66
CA THR A 40 -18.71 -32.88 -30.04
C THR A 40 -19.07 -32.69 -28.55
N THR A 41 -20.23 -33.22 -28.16
CA THR A 41 -20.71 -33.15 -26.78
C THR A 41 -20.53 -34.49 -26.08
N ILE A 42 -19.85 -34.49 -24.94
CA ILE A 42 -19.63 -35.66 -24.10
C ILE A 42 -20.32 -35.43 -22.76
N HIS A 43 -21.16 -36.36 -22.33
CA HIS A 43 -21.81 -36.33 -21.02
C HIS A 43 -21.06 -37.25 -20.05
N TYR A 44 -20.64 -36.69 -18.89
CA TYR A 44 -20.01 -37.46 -17.86
C TYR A 44 -20.51 -37.00 -16.47
N ALA A 45 -21.23 -37.91 -15.80
CA ALA A 45 -21.93 -37.61 -14.54
C ALA A 45 -22.83 -36.35 -14.67
N ASN A 46 -22.62 -35.34 -13.85
CA ASN A 46 -23.36 -34.05 -13.88
C ASN A 46 -22.73 -33.02 -14.82
N LYS A 47 -21.80 -33.45 -15.67
CA LYS A 47 -21.06 -32.50 -16.53
C LYS A 47 -21.32 -32.79 -18.00
N GLN A 48 -21.43 -31.72 -18.75
CA GLN A 48 -21.43 -31.72 -20.20
C GLN A 48 -20.15 -31.06 -20.69
N ILE A 49 -19.38 -31.75 -21.46
CA ILE A 49 -18.14 -31.27 -22.07
C ILE A 49 -18.41 -31.06 -23.55
N VAL A 50 -18.24 -29.84 -24.02
CA VAL A 50 -18.39 -29.47 -25.42
C VAL A 50 -17.00 -29.21 -25.98
N LEU A 51 -16.65 -29.95 -27.02
CA LEU A 51 -15.43 -29.77 -27.81
C LEU A 51 -15.83 -29.06 -29.08
N SER A 52 -15.35 -27.86 -29.28
CA SER A 52 -15.54 -27.05 -30.47
C SER A 52 -14.20 -26.86 -31.17
N THR A 53 -14.12 -27.22 -32.43
CA THR A 53 -12.87 -27.11 -33.20
C THR A 53 -13.09 -26.12 -34.33
N ASP A 54 -12.26 -25.10 -34.37
CA ASP A 54 -12.13 -24.13 -35.44
C ASP A 54 -10.82 -24.41 -36.19
N SER A 55 -10.66 -23.88 -37.41
CA SER A 55 -9.46 -24.06 -38.24
C SER A 55 -8.13 -23.69 -37.56
N VAL A 56 -8.17 -22.93 -36.50
CA VAL A 56 -6.99 -22.38 -35.78
C VAL A 56 -6.99 -22.72 -34.28
N SER A 57 -8.14 -23.14 -33.72
CA SER A 57 -8.26 -23.34 -32.27
C SER A 57 -9.10 -24.55 -31.90
N LEU A 58 -8.76 -25.20 -30.81
CA LEU A 58 -9.57 -26.20 -30.13
C LEU A 58 -10.07 -25.61 -28.81
N ASN A 59 -11.39 -25.54 -28.67
CA ASN A 59 -12.02 -25.05 -27.44
C ASN A 59 -12.72 -26.20 -26.72
N VAL A 60 -12.39 -26.35 -25.45
CA VAL A 60 -12.99 -27.32 -24.51
C VAL A 60 -13.80 -26.57 -23.48
N SER A 61 -15.12 -26.69 -23.54
CA SER A 61 -16.02 -26.03 -22.57
C SER A 61 -16.67 -27.07 -21.66
N VAL A 62 -16.58 -26.86 -20.34
CA VAL A 62 -17.19 -27.75 -19.35
C VAL A 62 -18.36 -27.03 -18.68
N TYR A 63 -19.52 -27.65 -18.74
CA TYR A 63 -20.76 -27.18 -18.13
C TYR A 63 -21.14 -28.11 -16.97
N ASN A 64 -21.67 -27.55 -15.91
CA ASN A 64 -22.31 -28.29 -14.83
C ASN A 64 -23.84 -28.29 -15.06
N ASN A 65 -24.46 -29.43 -14.96
CA ASN A 65 -25.90 -29.55 -15.08
C ASN A 65 -26.50 -29.59 -13.66
N ASP A 66 -27.18 -28.53 -13.26
CA ASP A 66 -27.81 -28.38 -11.94
C ASP A 66 -29.33 -28.71 -12.02
N GLY A 67 -29.72 -29.55 -12.98
CA GLY A 67 -31.10 -30.05 -13.17
C GLY A 67 -32.04 -29.14 -13.93
N SER A 68 -31.80 -27.82 -13.97
CA SER A 68 -32.62 -26.86 -14.71
C SER A 68 -31.85 -25.98 -15.69
N THR A 69 -30.54 -25.79 -15.44
CA THR A 69 -29.69 -24.91 -16.27
C THR A 69 -28.28 -25.48 -16.42
N LEU A 70 -27.71 -25.33 -17.61
CA LEU A 70 -26.30 -25.65 -17.89
C LEU A 70 -25.46 -24.42 -17.55
N VAL A 71 -24.61 -24.53 -16.53
CA VAL A 71 -23.71 -23.44 -16.10
C VAL A 71 -22.30 -23.78 -16.59
N LYS A 72 -21.71 -22.91 -17.41
CA LYS A 72 -20.31 -23.05 -17.86
C LYS A 72 -19.39 -22.84 -16.68
N THR A 73 -18.54 -23.83 -16.39
CA THR A 73 -17.63 -23.82 -15.23
C THR A 73 -16.17 -23.63 -15.63
N LYS A 74 -15.80 -24.16 -16.80
CA LYS A 74 -14.44 -24.07 -17.31
C LYS A 74 -14.44 -23.97 -18.83
N GLU A 75 -13.48 -23.23 -19.37
CA GLU A 75 -13.16 -23.19 -20.79
C GLU A 75 -11.64 -23.24 -20.94
N THR A 76 -11.18 -24.13 -21.81
CA THR A 76 -9.77 -24.21 -22.18
C THR A 76 -9.69 -24.03 -23.70
N SER A 77 -8.92 -23.08 -24.14
CA SER A 77 -8.69 -22.79 -25.55
C SER A 77 -7.23 -23.08 -25.90
N PHE A 78 -7.02 -23.86 -26.95
CA PHE A 78 -5.70 -24.19 -27.49
C PHE A 78 -5.57 -23.46 -28.84
N VAL A 79 -4.66 -22.51 -28.93
CA VAL A 79 -4.38 -21.70 -30.12
C VAL A 79 -2.87 -21.69 -30.32
N ASP A 80 -2.38 -22.11 -31.48
CA ASP A 80 -0.96 -22.12 -31.86
C ASP A 80 -0.04 -22.78 -30.82
N GLY A 81 -0.50 -23.86 -30.18
CA GLY A 81 0.28 -24.56 -29.13
C GLY A 81 0.27 -23.88 -27.79
N GLN A 82 -0.46 -22.80 -27.61
CA GLN A 82 -0.67 -22.15 -26.32
C GLN A 82 -2.01 -22.54 -25.71
N GLU A 83 -2.01 -22.82 -24.42
CA GLU A 83 -3.18 -23.17 -23.63
C GLU A 83 -3.63 -21.94 -22.82
N VAL A 84 -4.90 -21.54 -22.97
CA VAL A 84 -5.53 -20.49 -22.18
C VAL A 84 -6.70 -21.08 -21.41
N GLU A 85 -6.57 -21.16 -20.08
CA GLU A 85 -7.65 -21.62 -19.19
C GLU A 85 -8.48 -20.46 -18.65
N ARG A 86 -9.80 -20.58 -18.68
CA ARG A 86 -10.76 -19.66 -18.06
C ARG A 86 -11.66 -20.43 -17.12
N PHE A 87 -11.69 -20.04 -15.86
CA PHE A 87 -12.59 -20.62 -14.87
C PHE A 87 -13.79 -19.70 -14.66
N PHE A 88 -14.98 -20.26 -14.74
CA PHE A 88 -16.24 -19.58 -14.45
C PHE A 88 -16.72 -20.06 -13.08
N VAL A 89 -16.50 -19.26 -12.05
CA VAL A 89 -16.93 -19.61 -10.68
C VAL A 89 -18.24 -18.88 -10.40
N SER A 90 -19.33 -19.62 -10.38
CA SER A 90 -20.61 -19.12 -9.85
C SER A 90 -20.57 -19.26 -8.32
N SER A 91 -19.98 -18.29 -7.65
CA SER A 91 -20.07 -18.18 -6.18
C SER A 91 -21.02 -17.04 -5.84
N PRO A 92 -21.99 -17.24 -4.93
CA PRO A 92 -22.81 -16.14 -4.42
C PRO A 92 -22.00 -15.07 -3.71
N PHE A 93 -20.72 -15.36 -3.38
CA PHE A 93 -19.78 -14.44 -2.74
C PHE A 93 -18.75 -13.85 -3.72
N VAL A 94 -18.76 -14.24 -4.98
CA VAL A 94 -17.98 -13.51 -6.00
C VAL A 94 -18.79 -12.28 -6.36
N PRO A 95 -18.39 -11.10 -5.93
CA PRO A 95 -19.05 -9.89 -6.40
C PRO A 95 -18.92 -9.89 -7.91
N VAL A 96 -20.04 -9.80 -8.60
CA VAL A 96 -20.06 -9.60 -10.05
C VAL A 96 -19.16 -8.40 -10.31
N ARG A 97 -17.96 -8.63 -10.81
CA ARG A 97 -17.07 -7.56 -11.24
C ARG A 97 -17.78 -6.88 -12.41
N LYS A 98 -18.63 -5.92 -12.11
CA LYS A 98 -18.94 -4.89 -13.09
C LYS A 98 -17.57 -4.40 -13.53
N LYS A 99 -17.24 -4.55 -14.80
CA LYS A 99 -16.07 -3.90 -15.39
C LYS A 99 -16.21 -2.40 -15.10
N SER A 100 -15.77 -1.97 -13.96
CA SER A 100 -15.54 -0.57 -13.68
C SER A 100 -14.34 -0.22 -14.53
N GLY A 101 -14.59 0.38 -15.68
CA GLY A 101 -13.56 0.72 -16.65
C GLY A 101 -12.65 1.86 -16.20
N ARG A 102 -12.65 2.21 -14.91
CA ARG A 102 -11.78 3.25 -14.35
C ARG A 102 -11.12 2.75 -13.08
N THR A 103 -9.80 2.64 -13.12
CA THR A 103 -8.98 2.39 -11.94
C THR A 103 -9.06 3.62 -11.02
N PHE A 104 -9.20 3.40 -9.70
CA PHE A 104 -9.10 4.48 -8.73
C PHE A 104 -7.62 4.78 -8.47
N TYR A 105 -7.13 5.89 -9.00
CA TYR A 105 -5.80 6.37 -8.70
C TYR A 105 -5.87 7.27 -7.46
N GLY A 106 -5.00 7.04 -6.48
CA GLY A 106 -4.91 7.89 -5.31
C GLY A 106 -4.41 9.29 -5.66
N SER A 107 -4.68 10.25 -4.77
CA SER A 107 -4.23 11.65 -4.90
C SER A 107 -3.28 12.05 -3.78
N LEU A 108 -2.51 11.08 -3.23
CA LEU A 108 -1.42 11.42 -2.30
C LEU A 108 -0.40 12.30 -3.00
N PRO A 109 0.13 13.34 -2.34
CA PRO A 109 1.15 14.19 -2.95
C PRO A 109 2.43 13.42 -3.25
N ASP A 110 2.95 13.55 -4.46
CA ASP A 110 4.24 12.95 -4.85
C ASP A 110 5.40 13.63 -4.12
N PHE A 111 5.28 14.92 -3.87
CA PHE A 111 6.18 15.70 -3.04
C PHE A 111 5.40 16.62 -2.11
N TYR A 112 5.85 16.75 -0.89
CA TYR A 112 5.25 17.67 0.09
C TYR A 112 6.31 18.38 0.91
N ILE A 113 5.98 19.60 1.32
CA ILE A 113 6.80 20.44 2.20
C ILE A 113 5.90 21.22 3.14
N GLY A 114 6.32 21.37 4.38
CA GLY A 114 5.54 22.08 5.37
C GLY A 114 6.32 22.41 6.64
N VAL A 115 5.58 22.90 7.60
CA VAL A 115 6.07 23.19 8.94
C VAL A 115 5.72 22.02 9.86
N ASN A 116 6.67 21.59 10.66
CA ASN A 116 6.50 20.53 11.64
C ASN A 116 6.66 21.08 13.06
N LEU A 117 5.59 21.09 13.82
CA LEU A 117 5.49 21.64 15.15
C LEU A 117 5.65 20.52 16.18
N LEU A 118 6.43 20.77 17.22
CA LEU A 118 6.52 19.86 18.36
C LEU A 118 5.48 20.29 19.41
N ASN A 119 4.29 19.72 19.34
CA ASN A 119 3.24 19.99 20.30
C ASN A 119 3.52 19.26 21.63
N GLY A 120 4.21 19.91 22.52
CA GLY A 120 4.60 19.43 23.85
C GLY A 120 4.45 20.51 24.92
N GLY A 121 3.65 21.53 24.63
CA GLY A 121 3.47 22.67 25.54
C GLY A 121 4.69 23.60 25.62
N LYS A 122 4.65 24.50 26.61
CA LYS A 122 5.71 25.50 26.79
C LYS A 122 7.09 24.89 27.14
N GLU A 123 7.10 23.66 27.65
CA GLU A 123 8.33 22.98 28.07
C GLU A 123 9.24 22.62 26.87
N MET A 124 8.67 22.43 25.67
CA MET A 124 9.46 22.08 24.50
C MET A 124 10.27 23.22 23.91
N HIS A 125 9.95 24.47 24.23
CA HIS A 125 10.63 25.65 23.66
C HIS A 125 10.90 25.54 22.15
N SER A 126 9.96 24.98 21.42
CA SER A 126 10.04 24.81 19.98
C SER A 126 10.00 26.14 19.24
N GLN A 127 10.74 26.24 18.12
CA GLN A 127 10.68 27.38 17.22
C GLN A 127 9.96 26.98 15.93
N ASP A 128 8.64 27.04 15.93
CA ASP A 128 7.75 26.44 14.95
C ASP A 128 7.97 26.98 13.54
N VAL A 129 8.13 28.28 13.36
CA VAL A 129 8.30 28.92 12.05
C VAL A 129 9.56 28.47 11.29
N LYS A 130 10.57 27.95 11.99
CA LYS A 130 11.80 27.44 11.38
C LYS A 130 11.84 25.92 11.28
N SER A 131 10.85 25.26 11.85
CA SER A 131 10.76 23.80 11.84
C SER A 131 10.12 23.33 10.53
N LEU A 132 10.88 22.62 9.74
CA LEU A 132 10.47 22.20 8.40
C LEU A 132 10.40 20.69 8.31
N GLU A 133 9.45 20.22 7.53
CA GLU A 133 9.43 18.86 7.02
C GLU A 133 9.25 18.85 5.50
N TRP A 134 9.77 17.84 4.87
CA TRP A 134 9.49 17.54 3.49
C TRP A 134 9.51 16.04 3.26
N GLY A 135 8.84 15.59 2.23
CA GLY A 135 8.83 14.18 1.89
C GLY A 135 8.35 13.92 0.47
N THR A 136 8.43 12.66 0.07
CA THR A 136 8.03 12.17 -1.24
C THR A 136 7.30 10.84 -1.13
N THR A 137 6.37 10.61 -2.04
CA THR A 137 5.67 9.34 -2.23
C THR A 137 6.33 8.56 -3.34
N PHE A 138 6.80 7.35 -3.06
CA PHE A 138 7.43 6.50 -4.07
C PHE A 138 6.42 5.78 -4.94
N PHE A 139 5.35 5.32 -4.33
CA PHE A 139 4.23 4.70 -5.04
C PHE A 139 2.95 4.84 -4.22
N GLN A 140 1.84 4.78 -4.91
CA GLN A 140 0.51 4.77 -4.31
C GLN A 140 -0.39 3.76 -5.00
N VAL A 141 -1.32 3.23 -4.26
CA VAL A 141 -2.34 2.29 -4.73
C VAL A 141 -3.70 2.76 -4.25
N GLY A 142 -4.71 2.61 -5.08
CA GLY A 142 -6.06 3.00 -4.72
C GLY A 142 -7.09 1.97 -5.14
N VAL A 143 -8.12 1.81 -4.33
CA VAL A 143 -9.26 0.93 -4.59
C VAL A 143 -10.54 1.74 -4.46
N GLY A 144 -11.32 1.81 -5.55
CA GLY A 144 -12.62 2.46 -5.55
C GLY A 144 -13.64 1.67 -4.73
N LEU A 145 -14.38 2.37 -3.88
CA LEU A 145 -15.43 1.78 -3.04
C LEU A 145 -16.81 1.89 -3.68
N ASN A 146 -16.98 2.78 -4.67
CA ASN A 146 -18.25 2.96 -5.36
C ASN A 146 -18.09 2.87 -6.88
N SER A 147 -19.19 2.59 -7.57
CA SER A 147 -19.22 2.44 -9.03
C SER A 147 -18.90 3.73 -9.79
N SER A 148 -19.11 4.88 -9.16
CA SER A 148 -18.77 6.20 -9.73
C SER A 148 -17.32 6.60 -9.53
N ASN A 149 -16.50 5.80 -8.81
CA ASN A 149 -15.11 6.11 -8.48
C ASN A 149 -14.91 7.49 -7.82
N THR A 150 -15.91 7.94 -7.05
CA THR A 150 -15.83 9.18 -6.27
C THR A 150 -15.33 8.96 -4.86
N LEU A 151 -15.38 7.73 -4.36
CA LEU A 151 -14.92 7.33 -3.04
C LEU A 151 -14.00 6.12 -3.17
N GLY A 152 -12.87 6.14 -2.46
CA GLY A 152 -11.90 5.04 -2.48
C GLY A 152 -11.02 5.00 -1.25
N ILE A 153 -10.32 3.90 -1.09
CA ILE A 153 -9.22 3.77 -0.12
C ILE A 153 -7.91 3.91 -0.89
N VAL A 154 -7.03 4.75 -0.36
CA VAL A 154 -5.70 5.01 -0.92
C VAL A 154 -4.66 4.67 0.12
N SER A 155 -3.61 4.01 -0.31
CA SER A 155 -2.41 3.76 0.48
C SER A 155 -1.18 4.04 -0.37
N GLY A 156 -0.04 4.22 0.28
CA GLY A 156 1.21 4.49 -0.41
C GLY A 156 2.42 4.23 0.47
N PHE A 157 3.59 4.47 -0.09
CA PHE A 157 4.85 4.39 0.62
C PHE A 157 5.59 5.70 0.48
N GLN A 158 5.83 6.36 1.60
CA GLN A 158 6.40 7.69 1.67
C GLN A 158 7.70 7.70 2.47
N PHE A 159 8.59 8.61 2.10
CA PHE A 159 9.78 8.94 2.85
C PHE A 159 9.76 10.41 3.20
N GLY A 160 10.12 10.75 4.42
CA GLY A 160 10.17 12.13 4.86
C GLY A 160 11.38 12.46 5.72
N PHE A 161 11.65 13.72 5.80
CA PHE A 161 12.72 14.34 6.58
C PHE A 161 12.16 15.47 7.41
N VAL A 162 12.49 15.48 8.70
CA VAL A 162 12.05 16.50 9.66
C VAL A 162 13.25 17.20 10.25
N HIS A 163 13.11 18.50 10.42
CA HIS A 163 14.10 19.38 11.00
C HIS A 163 13.42 20.39 11.94
N ASN A 164 13.34 20.06 13.24
CA ASN A 164 12.70 20.90 14.23
C ASN A 164 13.73 21.77 14.94
N HIS A 165 13.46 23.05 14.99
CA HIS A 165 14.28 24.04 15.70
C HIS A 165 13.75 24.35 17.09
N PHE A 166 14.67 24.64 18.01
CA PHE A 166 14.35 25.15 19.33
C PHE A 166 14.61 26.67 19.43
N GLN A 167 14.01 27.31 20.43
CA GLN A 167 14.24 28.71 20.73
C GLN A 167 15.70 28.96 21.11
N THR A 168 16.15 30.20 20.95
CA THR A 168 17.52 30.60 21.27
C THR A 168 17.87 30.26 22.73
N ASN A 169 19.06 29.70 22.94
CA ASN A 169 19.60 29.20 24.18
C ASN A 169 18.96 27.92 24.76
N TYR A 170 17.98 27.33 24.07
CA TYR A 170 17.42 26.03 24.43
C TYR A 170 17.97 24.94 23.53
N MET A 171 18.24 23.78 24.07
CA MET A 171 18.64 22.59 23.30
C MET A 171 18.10 21.32 23.95
N LEU A 172 17.89 20.30 23.13
CA LEU A 172 17.56 18.97 23.61
C LEU A 172 18.89 18.26 23.94
N ASP A 173 19.06 17.89 25.17
CA ASP A 173 20.21 17.15 25.67
C ASP A 173 19.81 15.74 26.11
N ASP A 174 20.79 14.92 26.38
CA ASP A 174 20.62 13.54 26.82
C ASP A 174 21.23 13.41 28.23
N ASN A 175 20.38 13.23 29.21
CA ASN A 175 20.79 12.98 30.59
C ASN A 175 20.57 11.50 30.92
N ASP A 176 21.64 10.71 30.85
CA ASP A 176 21.64 9.28 31.13
C ASP A 176 20.52 8.49 30.38
N GLY A 177 20.37 8.76 29.07
CA GLY A 177 19.37 8.15 28.25
C GLY A 177 18.00 8.85 28.26
N THR A 178 17.80 9.87 29.10
CA THR A 178 16.54 10.62 29.15
C THR A 178 16.69 11.96 28.44
N PRO A 179 15.94 12.22 27.36
CA PRO A 179 15.94 13.52 26.68
C PRO A 179 15.42 14.63 27.61
N ILE A 180 16.16 15.69 27.73
CA ILE A 180 15.79 16.89 28.54
C ILE A 180 15.98 18.16 27.72
N ILE A 181 15.15 19.16 27.98
CA ILE A 181 15.37 20.52 27.46
C ILE A 181 16.23 21.31 28.43
N VAL A 182 17.42 21.67 27.96
CA VAL A 182 18.38 22.43 28.77
C VAL A 182 18.49 23.85 28.25
N LYS A 183 18.45 24.81 29.17
CA LYS A 183 18.80 26.18 28.89
C LYS A 183 20.30 26.36 29.17
N ASN A 184 21.07 26.72 28.16
CA ASN A 184 22.50 27.03 28.36
C ASN A 184 22.71 28.53 28.60
N PRO A 185 22.92 28.97 29.84
CA PRO A 185 23.11 30.38 30.15
C PRO A 185 24.55 30.86 29.90
N ALA A 186 25.53 29.95 29.87
CA ALA A 186 26.96 30.30 29.81
C ALA A 186 27.43 30.63 28.39
N GLU A 187 26.81 30.06 27.37
CA GLU A 187 27.16 30.28 25.95
C GLU A 187 25.94 30.59 25.14
N LYS A 188 26.02 31.59 24.26
CA LYS A 188 24.92 31.95 23.35
C LYS A 188 24.73 30.89 22.28
N VAL A 189 23.86 29.91 22.52
CA VAL A 189 23.44 28.93 21.53
C VAL A 189 22.57 29.62 20.48
N LYS A 190 23.13 29.93 19.31
CA LYS A 190 22.44 30.65 18.24
C LYS A 190 21.29 29.81 17.66
N THR A 191 21.53 28.52 17.43
CA THR A 191 20.55 27.61 16.85
C THR A 191 20.78 26.22 17.43
N SER A 192 19.70 25.59 17.86
CA SER A 192 19.66 24.17 18.15
C SER A 192 18.50 23.51 17.42
N PHE A 193 18.65 22.25 17.09
CA PHE A 193 17.67 21.54 16.31
C PHE A 193 17.80 20.02 16.48
N ILE A 194 16.70 19.34 16.28
CA ILE A 194 16.67 17.88 16.06
C ILE A 194 16.35 17.60 14.60
N LYS A 195 16.89 16.50 14.10
CA LYS A 195 16.59 16.02 12.75
C LYS A 195 16.48 14.51 12.73
N TYR A 196 15.54 14.03 11.92
CA TYR A 196 15.33 12.62 11.67
C TYR A 196 14.68 12.40 10.31
N THR A 197 14.76 11.17 9.85
CA THR A 197 14.02 10.67 8.68
C THR A 197 12.95 9.71 9.14
N TYR A 198 11.94 9.51 8.31
CA TYR A 198 10.92 8.50 8.55
C TYR A 198 10.45 7.85 7.25
N TRP A 199 10.03 6.61 7.38
CA TRP A 199 9.26 5.89 6.36
C TRP A 199 7.83 5.85 6.83
N LYS A 200 6.88 6.10 5.94
CA LYS A 200 5.46 6.23 6.30
C LYS A 200 4.57 5.48 5.32
N VAL A 201 3.57 4.79 5.86
CA VAL A 201 2.50 4.12 5.11
C VAL A 201 1.18 4.75 5.51
N PRO A 202 0.62 5.65 4.71
CA PRO A 202 -0.71 6.21 4.92
C PRO A 202 -1.80 5.22 4.48
N ILE A 203 -2.93 5.24 5.17
CA ILE A 203 -4.18 4.57 4.80
C ILE A 203 -5.28 5.61 4.88
N MET A 204 -5.78 6.04 3.71
CA MET A 204 -6.66 7.17 3.57
C MET A 204 -7.99 6.75 2.95
N LEU A 205 -9.08 7.26 3.48
CA LEU A 205 -10.36 7.30 2.79
C LEU A 205 -10.39 8.59 1.96
N GLU A 206 -10.43 8.47 0.64
CA GLU A 206 -10.40 9.59 -0.29
C GLU A 206 -11.74 9.74 -0.99
N TRP A 207 -12.29 10.94 -0.88
CA TRP A 207 -13.40 11.41 -1.69
C TRP A 207 -12.90 12.38 -2.74
N ARG A 208 -13.42 12.27 -3.98
CA ARG A 208 -13.06 13.18 -5.07
C ARG A 208 -14.25 13.53 -5.95
N ASN A 209 -14.21 14.74 -6.48
CA ASN A 209 -15.09 15.16 -7.56
C ASN A 209 -14.44 14.79 -8.91
N LEU A 210 -15.18 14.12 -9.78
CA LEU A 210 -14.70 13.67 -11.10
C LEU A 210 -14.78 14.75 -12.20
N ASN A 211 -15.09 16.00 -11.86
CA ASN A 211 -15.08 17.08 -12.85
C ASN A 211 -13.64 17.45 -13.22
N PRO A 212 -13.19 17.20 -14.47
CA PRO A 212 -11.79 17.44 -14.86
C PRO A 212 -11.36 18.90 -14.70
N SER A 213 -12.28 19.84 -14.85
CA SER A 213 -12.00 21.27 -14.71
C SER A 213 -11.86 21.72 -13.26
N LYS A 214 -12.47 20.99 -12.32
CA LYS A 214 -12.53 21.29 -10.89
C LYS A 214 -12.26 20.04 -10.06
N LEU A 215 -11.19 19.32 -10.38
CA LEU A 215 -10.81 18.15 -9.60
C LEU A 215 -10.46 18.58 -8.17
N VAL A 216 -11.35 18.27 -7.24
CA VAL A 216 -11.17 18.46 -5.80
C VAL A 216 -11.15 17.09 -5.15
N PHE A 217 -10.24 16.87 -4.24
CA PHE A 217 -10.19 15.65 -3.45
C PHE A 217 -9.97 15.96 -1.98
N LEU A 218 -10.55 15.13 -1.13
CA LEU A 218 -10.41 15.17 0.32
C LEU A 218 -10.05 13.77 0.78
N GLY A 219 -8.92 13.63 1.46
CA GLY A 219 -8.47 12.40 2.08
C GLY A 219 -8.40 12.55 3.59
N LEU A 220 -8.97 11.60 4.32
CA LEU A 220 -8.88 11.49 5.77
C LEU A 220 -8.47 10.07 6.14
N GLY A 221 -7.58 9.92 7.12
CA GLY A 221 -7.14 8.60 7.51
C GLY A 221 -6.09 8.59 8.59
N CYS A 222 -5.32 7.52 8.60
CA CYS A 222 -4.21 7.34 9.51
C CYS A 222 -2.95 6.91 8.75
N SER A 223 -1.80 7.10 9.37
CA SER A 223 -0.54 6.56 8.86
C SER A 223 0.28 5.91 9.96
N PHE A 224 1.09 4.95 9.53
CA PHE A 224 2.11 4.32 10.36
C PHE A 224 3.47 4.79 9.86
N ASP A 225 4.31 5.27 10.76
CA ASP A 225 5.67 5.65 10.42
C ASP A 225 6.72 4.89 11.24
N ILE A 226 7.89 4.72 10.63
CA ILE A 226 9.09 4.21 11.29
C ILE A 226 10.14 5.30 11.18
N LYS A 227 10.56 5.82 12.33
CA LYS A 227 11.53 6.90 12.44
C LYS A 227 12.94 6.36 12.54
N GLY A 228 13.85 7.00 11.84
CA GLY A 228 15.28 6.79 12.04
C GLY A 228 15.78 7.48 13.29
N ASN A 229 17.05 7.27 13.61
CA ASN A 229 17.69 7.85 14.79
C ASN A 229 17.57 9.37 14.82
N ILE A 230 17.03 9.90 15.88
CA ILE A 230 16.92 11.34 16.12
C ILE A 230 18.25 11.89 16.59
N LYS A 231 18.74 12.89 15.86
CA LYS A 231 20.04 13.54 16.15
C LYS A 231 19.78 14.94 16.66
N SER A 232 20.23 15.21 17.88
CA SER A 232 20.24 16.56 18.46
C SER A 232 21.56 17.27 18.17
N LYS A 233 21.47 18.50 17.68
CA LYS A 233 22.63 19.34 17.35
C LYS A 233 22.38 20.78 17.73
N TYR A 234 23.47 21.48 18.12
CA TYR A 234 23.46 22.89 18.31
C TYR A 234 24.67 23.59 17.67
N ARG A 235 24.58 24.90 17.54
CA ARG A 235 25.65 25.73 16.98
C ARG A 235 26.06 26.83 17.95
N ILE A 236 27.36 26.82 18.29
CA ILE A 236 28.04 27.88 19.04
C ILE A 236 29.22 28.36 18.19
N ASN A 237 29.43 29.68 18.11
CA ASN A 237 30.56 30.29 17.41
C ASN A 237 30.83 29.67 16.02
N SER A 238 29.77 29.51 15.23
CA SER A 238 29.80 28.89 13.87
C SER A 238 30.20 27.42 13.84
N LYS A 239 30.57 26.79 14.92
CA LYS A 239 30.86 25.34 15.01
C LYS A 239 29.60 24.57 15.40
N ARG A 240 29.38 23.43 14.70
CA ARG A 240 28.27 22.52 15.00
C ARG A 240 28.74 21.43 15.96
N HIS A 241 28.00 21.28 17.03
CA HIS A 241 28.19 20.22 18.03
C HIS A 241 27.02 19.24 17.95
N THR A 242 27.32 17.95 18.06
CA THR A 242 26.30 16.91 18.20
C THR A 242 26.18 16.60 19.68
N VAL A 243 24.98 16.75 20.25
CA VAL A 243 24.68 16.43 21.62
C VAL A 243 24.50 14.93 21.78
N SER A 244 23.50 14.41 21.09
CA SER A 244 23.24 12.97 21.08
C SER A 244 22.90 12.51 19.66
N ARG A 245 23.26 11.25 19.38
CA ARG A 245 22.95 10.56 18.13
C ARG A 245 21.85 9.51 18.31
N ASN A 246 21.49 9.20 19.52
CA ASN A 246 20.59 8.11 19.88
C ASN A 246 19.76 8.49 21.11
N LEU A 247 18.91 9.51 20.94
CA LEU A 247 17.94 9.89 21.95
C LEU A 247 16.92 8.76 22.13
N ASP A 248 16.43 8.56 23.35
CA ASP A 248 15.36 7.61 23.64
C ASP A 248 14.04 8.08 23.03
N THR A 249 13.82 7.65 21.80
CA THR A 249 12.69 8.08 20.97
C THR A 249 11.86 6.88 20.55
N ASN A 250 10.57 7.12 20.38
CA ASN A 250 9.67 6.09 19.88
C ASN A 250 9.92 5.87 18.37
N PRO A 251 10.45 4.71 17.97
CA PRO A 251 10.75 4.46 16.58
C PRO A 251 9.50 4.28 15.71
N VAL A 252 8.37 3.90 16.32
CA VAL A 252 7.11 3.67 15.60
C VAL A 252 6.12 4.77 15.94
N GLY A 253 5.50 5.34 14.93
CA GLY A 253 4.48 6.36 15.05
C GLY A 253 3.16 5.96 14.43
N VAL A 254 2.09 6.46 15.02
CA VAL A 254 0.72 6.43 14.46
C VAL A 254 0.24 7.86 14.37
N ASN A 255 -0.18 8.28 13.17
CA ASN A 255 -0.62 9.64 12.93
C ASN A 255 -2.04 9.66 12.37
N LEU A 256 -2.78 10.71 12.66
CA LEU A 256 -3.96 11.11 11.90
C LEU A 256 -3.50 11.96 10.71
N GLU A 257 -4.11 11.74 9.55
CA GLU A 257 -3.74 12.41 8.31
C GLU A 257 -4.97 13.04 7.67
N ALA A 258 -4.79 14.21 7.09
CA ALA A 258 -5.80 14.89 6.29
C ALA A 258 -5.14 15.54 5.07
N TYR A 259 -5.77 15.38 3.90
CA TYR A 259 -5.37 16.02 2.65
C TYR A 259 -6.58 16.69 2.00
N LEU A 260 -6.40 17.91 1.55
CA LEU A 260 -7.37 18.62 0.73
C LEU A 260 -6.66 19.12 -0.52
N GLY A 261 -7.08 18.67 -1.69
CA GLY A 261 -6.39 19.03 -2.91
C GLY A 261 -7.28 19.60 -3.99
N PHE A 262 -6.66 20.38 -4.85
CA PHE A 262 -7.23 20.95 -6.06
C PHE A 262 -6.25 20.74 -7.22
N LYS A 263 -6.66 19.87 -8.16
CA LYS A 263 -5.79 19.47 -9.29
C LYS A 263 -4.45 18.91 -8.79
N THR A 264 -3.36 19.60 -9.11
CA THR A 264 -1.97 19.25 -8.81
C THR A 264 -1.55 19.66 -7.39
N PHE A 265 -2.27 20.60 -6.76
CA PHE A 265 -1.90 21.13 -5.46
C PHE A 265 -2.74 20.50 -4.35
N SER A 266 -2.12 20.25 -3.21
CA SER A 266 -2.80 19.81 -2.01
C SER A 266 -2.30 20.54 -0.77
N LEU A 267 -3.20 20.72 0.20
CA LEU A 267 -2.86 21.03 1.57
C LEU A 267 -2.85 19.72 2.34
N TYR A 268 -1.88 19.52 3.20
CA TYR A 268 -1.86 18.38 4.08
C TYR A 268 -1.71 18.82 5.54
N ALA A 269 -2.22 17.98 6.43
CA ALA A 269 -1.98 18.08 7.85
C ALA A 269 -1.85 16.66 8.44
N HIS A 270 -0.94 16.50 9.39
CA HIS A 270 -0.86 15.27 10.17
C HIS A 270 -0.62 15.58 11.65
N TYR A 271 -1.16 14.73 12.51
CA TYR A 271 -0.97 14.82 13.97
C TYR A 271 -0.56 13.45 14.50
N SER A 272 0.58 13.40 15.20
CA SER A 272 1.05 12.15 15.78
C SER A 272 0.30 11.82 17.07
N LEU A 273 -0.37 10.68 17.08
CA LEU A 273 -1.03 10.13 18.28
C LEU A 273 -0.01 9.56 19.26
N THR A 274 1.14 9.14 18.76
CA THR A 274 2.24 8.63 19.56
C THR A 274 3.21 9.76 19.94
N LYS A 275 3.75 9.69 21.15
CA LYS A 275 4.79 10.63 21.57
C LYS A 275 6.07 10.42 20.74
N LEU A 276 6.79 11.51 20.48
CA LEU A 276 8.07 11.43 19.77
C LEU A 276 9.14 10.75 20.63
N MET A 277 9.12 10.99 21.94
CA MET A 277 10.08 10.46 22.91
C MET A 277 9.41 9.47 23.84
N ASN A 278 10.12 8.39 24.21
CA ASN A 278 9.63 7.42 25.19
C ASN A 278 9.70 7.97 26.61
N SER A 279 10.77 8.73 26.91
CA SER A 279 11.02 9.39 28.18
C SER A 279 11.24 10.89 28.00
N GLY A 280 11.24 11.66 29.09
CA GLY A 280 11.42 13.11 29.03
C GLY A 280 10.18 13.90 28.58
N PRO A 281 10.36 15.04 27.89
CA PRO A 281 9.25 15.92 27.53
C PRO A 281 8.25 15.26 26.61
N ALA A 282 6.99 15.21 27.02
CA ALA A 282 5.93 14.67 26.17
C ALA A 282 5.67 15.61 25.00
N CYS A 283 5.92 15.14 23.76
CA CYS A 283 5.58 15.92 22.58
C CYS A 283 4.97 15.04 21.49
N HIS A 284 3.98 15.62 20.81
CA HIS A 284 3.27 15.04 19.70
C HIS A 284 3.53 15.89 18.45
N PRO A 285 4.30 15.40 17.47
CA PRO A 285 4.52 16.13 16.23
C PRO A 285 3.22 16.44 15.50
N PHE A 286 3.12 17.66 14.98
CA PHE A 286 2.04 18.14 14.13
C PHE A 286 2.64 18.80 12.90
N GLY A 287 2.33 18.29 11.73
CA GLY A 287 2.78 18.86 10.47
C GLY A 287 1.62 19.46 9.68
N ILE A 288 1.89 20.57 9.02
CA ILE A 288 0.98 21.20 8.06
C ILE A 288 1.78 21.80 6.91
N GLY A 289 1.29 21.65 5.70
CA GLY A 289 2.01 22.15 4.54
C GLY A 289 1.26 21.97 3.23
N VAL A 290 2.03 22.04 2.15
CA VAL A 290 1.55 21.92 0.78
C VAL A 290 2.18 20.73 0.11
N GLY A 291 1.44 20.13 -0.81
CA GLY A 291 1.89 19.01 -1.62
C GLY A 291 1.65 19.25 -3.10
N LEU A 292 2.40 18.53 -3.91
CA LEU A 292 2.28 18.50 -5.37
C LEU A 292 2.01 17.05 -5.78
N THR A 293 0.99 16.85 -6.61
CA THR A 293 0.66 15.59 -7.27
C THR A 293 0.90 15.77 -8.77
N LEU A 294 1.80 14.99 -9.35
CA LEU A 294 2.28 15.10 -10.73
C LEU A 294 1.60 14.08 -11.65
#